data_8186c003ac09be9f6522cc56abc6f74b
#
_entry.id   8186c003ac09be9f6522cc56abc6f74b
#
_cell.length_a   1.000
_cell.length_b   1.000
_cell.length_c   1.000
_cell.angle_alpha   90.00
_cell.angle_beta   90.00
_cell.angle_gamma   90.00
#
_symmetry.space_group_name_H-M   'P 1'
#
loop_
_entity.id
_entity.type
_entity.pdbx_description
1 polymer ?
#
loop_
_entity_poly.entity_id
_entity_poly.type
_entity_poly.pdbx_seq_one_letter_code
_entity_poly.pdbx_strand_id
1 'polypeptide(L)'
;MIIDVARQIALKQYRGDFSFEYDCPAELVILPSARIDGKVKVFGEFEIYDDDSVGVSLKLRYTLSGVCSYCLEPAQKQVEYESDILFLPEDDGENYSYNGFKINLTTAVNDAVLFSQPQILLCRPGCKGIEIK
;
A
#
# COMPACT_ATOMS: atom_id res chain seq x y z
N MET A 1 -8.41 -8.33 3.60
CA MET A 1 -7.32 -8.46 2.60
C MET A 1 -6.60 -9.79 2.77
N ILE A 2 -7.30 -10.88 2.48
CA ILE A 2 -6.77 -12.24 2.69
C ILE A 2 -6.81 -13.01 1.38
N ILE A 3 -5.69 -13.66 1.04
CA ILE A 3 -5.60 -14.62 -0.07
C ILE A 3 -5.59 -16.02 0.53
N ASP A 4 -6.56 -16.86 0.12
CA ASP A 4 -6.64 -18.24 0.56
C ASP A 4 -5.78 -19.12 -0.35
N VAL A 5 -4.54 -19.35 0.06
CA VAL A 5 -3.58 -20.14 -0.72
C VAL A 5 -4.00 -21.59 -0.84
N ALA A 6 -4.54 -22.19 0.23
CA ALA A 6 -4.99 -23.58 0.22
C ALA A 6 -6.09 -23.81 -0.82
N ARG A 7 -7.04 -22.89 -0.91
CA ARG A 7 -8.12 -22.97 -1.90
C ARG A 7 -7.58 -22.87 -3.32
N GLN A 8 -6.66 -21.94 -3.57
CA GLN A 8 -6.05 -21.76 -4.88
C GLN A 8 -5.29 -23.01 -5.32
N ILE A 9 -4.53 -23.61 -4.43
CA ILE A 9 -3.79 -24.84 -4.70
C ILE A 9 -4.78 -26.00 -4.98
N ALA A 10 -5.83 -26.14 -4.16
CA ALA A 10 -6.83 -27.18 -4.34
C ALA A 10 -7.56 -27.07 -5.70
N LEU A 11 -7.78 -25.85 -6.18
CA LEU A 11 -8.41 -25.58 -7.48
C LEU A 11 -7.40 -25.55 -8.62
N LYS A 12 -6.11 -25.78 -8.35
CA LYS A 12 -5.00 -25.66 -9.32
C LYS A 12 -4.95 -24.30 -10.01
N GLN A 13 -5.31 -23.25 -9.28
CA GLN A 13 -5.26 -21.86 -9.73
C GLN A 13 -4.08 -21.17 -9.06
N TYR A 14 -2.92 -21.26 -9.68
CA TYR A 14 -1.65 -20.77 -9.13
C TYR A 14 -1.42 -19.28 -9.40
N ARG A 15 -2.33 -18.62 -10.08
CA ARG A 15 -2.32 -17.21 -10.36
C ARG A 15 -3.70 -16.62 -10.15
N GLY A 16 -3.74 -15.35 -9.77
CA GLY A 16 -4.99 -14.63 -9.62
C GLY A 16 -4.77 -13.15 -9.44
N ASP A 17 -5.85 -12.42 -9.39
CA ASP A 17 -5.84 -11.00 -9.11
C ASP A 17 -6.68 -10.72 -7.85
N PHE A 18 -6.53 -9.52 -7.31
CA PHE A 18 -7.29 -9.09 -6.15
C PHE A 18 -7.55 -7.59 -6.22
N SER A 19 -8.64 -7.17 -5.57
CA SER A 19 -8.99 -5.77 -5.42
C SER A 19 -9.74 -5.59 -4.10
N PHE A 20 -9.25 -4.68 -3.27
CA PHE A 20 -9.84 -4.38 -1.97
C PHE A 20 -9.94 -2.88 -1.78
N GLU A 21 -10.90 -2.46 -0.96
CA GLU A 21 -10.92 -1.11 -0.39
C GLU A 21 -10.55 -1.22 1.09
N TYR A 22 -9.70 -0.30 1.55
CA TYR A 22 -9.10 -0.39 2.86
C TYR A 22 -9.20 0.95 3.58
N ASP A 23 -9.71 0.91 4.82
CA ASP A 23 -9.74 2.07 5.71
C ASP A 23 -8.40 2.14 6.45
N CYS A 24 -7.51 3.02 5.99
CA CYS A 24 -6.18 3.14 6.57
C CYS A 24 -6.25 3.81 7.94
N PRO A 25 -5.60 3.26 8.97
CA PRO A 25 -5.49 3.93 10.26
C PRO A 25 -4.85 5.31 10.13
N ALA A 26 -5.44 6.31 10.78
CA ALA A 26 -4.96 7.69 10.71
C ALA A 26 -3.51 7.83 11.20
N GLU A 27 -3.09 6.99 12.12
CA GLU A 27 -1.73 6.95 12.68
C GLU A 27 -0.64 6.60 11.68
N LEU A 28 -1.01 6.00 10.53
CA LEU A 28 -0.06 5.70 9.47
C LEU A 28 0.28 6.92 8.60
N VAL A 29 -0.50 8.00 8.71
CA VAL A 29 -0.22 9.23 7.97
C VAL A 29 0.85 10.01 8.71
N ILE A 30 2.03 10.16 8.08
CA ILE A 30 3.19 10.77 8.71
C ILE A 30 3.28 12.28 8.49
N LEU A 31 2.58 12.81 7.50
CA LEU A 31 2.58 14.26 7.21
C LEU A 31 1.71 14.99 8.23
N PRO A 32 2.25 16.04 8.90
CA PRO A 32 1.43 16.86 9.79
C PRO A 32 0.26 17.50 9.04
N SER A 33 -0.91 17.53 9.66
CA SER A 33 -2.13 18.15 9.12
C SER A 33 -2.62 17.50 7.82
N ALA A 34 -2.16 16.31 7.50
CA ALA A 34 -2.62 15.55 6.34
C ALA A 34 -3.48 14.36 6.77
N ARG A 35 -4.34 13.93 5.86
CA ARG A 35 -5.18 12.74 6.07
C ARG A 35 -5.38 12.05 4.73
N ILE A 36 -5.73 10.77 4.80
CA ILE A 36 -6.18 10.05 3.61
C ILE A 36 -7.67 10.35 3.42
N ASP A 37 -8.00 10.88 2.26
CA ASP A 37 -9.35 11.25 1.90
C ASP A 37 -10.04 10.04 1.25
N GLY A 38 -11.01 9.46 1.97
CA GLY A 38 -11.65 8.24 1.52
C GLY A 38 -10.86 6.98 1.86
N LYS A 39 -11.01 5.96 1.03
CA LYS A 39 -10.38 4.66 1.23
C LYS A 39 -9.15 4.50 0.34
N VAL A 40 -8.22 3.67 0.81
CA VAL A 40 -7.09 3.21 0.01
C VAL A 40 -7.56 2.08 -0.89
N LYS A 41 -7.35 2.20 -2.19
CA LYS A 41 -7.61 1.13 -3.14
C LYS A 41 -6.38 0.25 -3.22
N VAL A 42 -6.55 -1.04 -2.96
CA VAL A 42 -5.50 -2.06 -2.97
C VAL A 42 -5.84 -3.07 -4.04
N PHE A 43 -4.97 -3.24 -5.01
CA PHE A 43 -5.21 -4.18 -6.10
C PHE A 43 -3.89 -4.75 -6.61
N GLY A 44 -3.98 -5.80 -7.37
CA GLY A 44 -2.80 -6.42 -7.95
C GLY A 44 -3.01 -7.86 -8.35
N GLU A 45 -1.91 -8.57 -8.48
CA GLU A 45 -1.88 -9.95 -8.92
C GLU A 45 -0.99 -10.78 -8.01
N PHE A 46 -1.25 -12.08 -7.93
CA PHE A 46 -0.40 -12.99 -7.19
C PHE A 46 -0.09 -14.24 -8.02
N GLU A 47 1.04 -14.87 -7.70
CA GLU A 47 1.46 -16.13 -8.28
C GLU A 47 2.01 -17.05 -7.18
N ILE A 48 1.54 -18.28 -7.15
CA ILE A 48 1.99 -19.30 -6.20
C ILE A 48 3.04 -20.17 -6.89
N TYR A 49 4.23 -20.25 -6.29
CA TYR A 49 5.36 -21.02 -6.83
C TYR A 49 5.40 -22.45 -6.26
N ASP A 50 6.23 -23.30 -6.86
CA ASP A 50 6.35 -24.71 -6.50
C ASP A 50 6.80 -24.94 -5.05
N ASP A 51 7.53 -24.02 -4.47
CA ASP A 51 8.01 -24.09 -3.08
C ASP A 51 7.01 -23.50 -2.07
N ASP A 52 5.77 -23.27 -2.50
CA ASP A 52 4.69 -22.64 -1.72
C ASP A 52 4.94 -21.16 -1.39
N SER A 53 5.99 -20.55 -1.92
CA SER A 53 6.12 -19.10 -1.85
C SER A 53 5.10 -18.43 -2.78
N VAL A 54 4.70 -17.19 -2.44
CA VAL A 54 3.72 -16.44 -3.20
C VAL A 54 4.28 -15.07 -3.52
N GLY A 55 4.43 -14.80 -4.82
CA GLY A 55 4.79 -13.48 -5.31
C GLY A 55 3.54 -12.62 -5.48
N VAL A 56 3.55 -11.43 -4.92
CA VAL A 56 2.43 -10.49 -4.99
C VAL A 56 2.91 -9.20 -5.63
N SER A 57 2.27 -8.80 -6.73
CA SER A 57 2.44 -7.48 -7.32
C SER A 57 1.37 -6.58 -6.72
N LEU A 58 1.77 -5.75 -5.76
CA LEU A 58 0.86 -4.93 -4.97
C LEU A 58 0.81 -3.52 -5.53
N LYS A 59 -0.40 -3.01 -5.74
CA LYS A 59 -0.62 -1.63 -6.19
C LYS A 59 -1.56 -0.93 -5.23
N LEU A 60 -1.24 0.30 -4.90
CA LEU A 60 -2.05 1.15 -4.05
C LEU A 60 -2.39 2.44 -4.75
N ARG A 61 -3.58 2.95 -4.45
CA ARG A 61 -4.00 4.29 -4.88
C ARG A 61 -4.81 4.94 -3.76
N TYR A 62 -4.42 6.14 -3.37
CA TYR A 62 -5.15 6.92 -2.37
C TYR A 62 -4.91 8.41 -2.57
N THR A 63 -5.75 9.24 -1.95
CA THR A 63 -5.64 10.69 -2.00
C THR A 63 -5.25 11.22 -0.63
N LEU A 64 -4.17 12.00 -0.56
CA LEU A 64 -3.80 12.75 0.63
C LEU A 64 -4.38 14.15 0.53
N SER A 65 -5.04 14.60 1.60
CA SER A 65 -5.59 15.95 1.73
C SER A 65 -5.00 16.60 2.97
N GLY A 66 -4.69 17.87 2.89
CA GLY A 66 -4.14 18.62 3.99
C GLY A 66 -3.79 20.03 3.59
N VAL A 67 -2.72 20.55 4.14
CA VAL A 67 -2.21 21.88 3.79
C VAL A 67 -0.86 21.78 3.13
N CYS A 68 -0.60 22.70 2.21
CA CYS A 68 0.70 22.80 1.56
C CYS A 68 1.79 23.03 2.60
N SER A 69 2.88 22.25 2.53
CA SER A 69 3.98 22.33 3.47
C SER A 69 4.71 23.68 3.42
N TYR A 70 4.57 24.43 2.34
CA TYR A 70 5.25 25.69 2.15
C TYR A 70 4.37 26.92 2.33
N CYS A 71 3.18 26.94 1.71
CA CYS A 71 2.33 28.14 1.71
C CYS A 71 1.09 28.00 2.58
N LEU A 72 0.84 26.83 3.18
CA LEU A 72 -0.28 26.53 4.08
C LEU A 72 -1.66 26.60 3.41
N GLU A 73 -1.72 26.68 2.09
CA GLU A 73 -2.97 26.59 1.35
C GLU A 73 -3.46 25.14 1.32
N PRO A 74 -4.78 24.91 1.15
CA PRO A 74 -5.29 23.54 0.98
C PRO A 74 -4.59 22.81 -0.14
N ALA A 75 -4.20 21.57 0.10
CA ALA A 75 -3.45 20.78 -0.86
C ALA A 75 -3.97 19.35 -0.89
N GLN A 76 -3.94 18.75 -2.07
CA GLN A 76 -4.26 17.34 -2.28
C GLN A 76 -3.22 16.71 -3.19
N LYS A 77 -2.94 15.44 -2.95
CA LYS A 77 -2.08 14.65 -3.82
C LYS A 77 -2.65 13.25 -3.96
N GLN A 78 -2.80 12.80 -5.20
CA GLN A 78 -3.10 11.41 -5.49
C GLN A 78 -1.79 10.63 -5.48
N VAL A 79 -1.73 9.60 -4.63
CA VAL A 79 -0.55 8.75 -4.49
C VAL A 79 -0.83 7.41 -5.13
N GLU A 80 0.09 6.98 -6.00
CA GLU A 80 0.10 5.66 -6.59
C GLU A 80 1.42 4.99 -6.25
N TYR A 81 1.36 3.72 -5.85
CA TYR A 81 2.54 2.98 -5.42
C TYR A 81 2.45 1.54 -5.89
N GLU A 82 3.57 1.01 -6.35
CA GLU A 82 3.69 -0.38 -6.77
C GLU A 82 4.85 -1.03 -6.04
N SER A 83 4.66 -2.27 -5.63
CA SER A 83 5.70 -3.05 -4.97
C SER A 83 5.53 -4.53 -5.30
N ASP A 84 6.63 -5.21 -5.50
CA ASP A 84 6.66 -6.66 -5.63
C ASP A 84 7.10 -7.26 -4.30
N ILE A 85 6.27 -8.14 -3.75
CA ILE A 85 6.46 -8.71 -2.41
C ILE A 85 6.48 -10.23 -2.54
N LEU A 86 7.35 -10.87 -1.75
CA LEU A 86 7.40 -12.32 -1.65
C LEU A 86 6.94 -12.74 -0.27
N PHE A 87 5.92 -13.60 -0.23
CA PHE A 87 5.45 -14.24 1.00
C PHE A 87 5.99 -15.66 1.07
N LEU A 88 6.63 -16.00 2.18
CA LEU A 88 7.21 -17.32 2.39
C LEU A 88 6.35 -18.14 3.35
N PRO A 89 6.28 -19.48 3.17
CA PRO A 89 5.56 -20.34 4.10
C PRO A 89 6.23 -20.43 5.47
N GLU A 90 7.49 -20.03 5.56
CA GLU A 90 8.27 -19.99 6.80
C GLU A 90 8.88 -18.61 6.97
N ASP A 91 9.00 -18.18 8.25
CA ASP A 91 9.60 -16.89 8.59
C ASP A 91 11.13 -16.99 8.48
N ASP A 92 11.72 -16.22 7.58
CA ASP A 92 13.18 -16.13 7.42
C ASP A 92 13.77 -14.86 8.05
N GLY A 93 12.92 -14.02 8.66
CA GLY A 93 13.33 -12.77 9.27
C GLY A 93 13.51 -11.60 8.31
N GLU A 94 13.47 -11.82 6.99
CA GLU A 94 13.68 -10.77 5.97
C GLU A 94 12.44 -10.50 5.12
N ASN A 95 11.68 -11.54 4.78
CA ASN A 95 10.52 -11.44 3.93
C ASN A 95 9.23 -11.62 4.72
N TYR A 96 8.12 -11.25 4.13
CA TYR A 96 6.82 -11.55 4.71
C TYR A 96 6.59 -13.06 4.74
N SER A 97 5.94 -13.53 5.78
CA SER A 97 5.59 -14.94 5.93
C SER A 97 4.08 -15.11 6.11
N TYR A 98 3.58 -16.32 5.90
CA TYR A 98 2.18 -16.63 6.11
C TYR A 98 2.01 -17.96 6.82
N ASN A 99 0.92 -18.08 7.57
CA ASN A 99 0.56 -19.29 8.30
C ASN A 99 -0.83 -19.78 7.88
N GLY A 100 -1.07 -21.09 8.01
CA GLY A 100 -2.40 -21.66 7.78
C GLY A 100 -2.87 -21.56 6.35
N PHE A 101 -1.96 -21.46 5.40
CA PHE A 101 -2.26 -21.34 3.96
C PHE A 101 -3.11 -20.12 3.61
N LYS A 102 -3.08 -19.08 4.45
CA LYS A 102 -3.76 -17.81 4.18
C LYS A 102 -2.78 -16.67 4.33
N ILE A 103 -2.79 -15.79 3.33
CA ILE A 103 -1.96 -14.59 3.34
C ILE A 103 -2.83 -13.40 3.76
N ASN A 104 -2.41 -12.71 4.81
CA ASN A 104 -3.02 -11.46 5.22
C ASN A 104 -2.17 -10.30 4.67
N LEU A 105 -2.74 -9.54 3.75
CA LEU A 105 -2.05 -8.43 3.10
C LEU A 105 -1.97 -7.16 3.97
N THR A 106 -2.64 -7.12 5.11
CA THR A 106 -2.79 -5.91 5.91
C THR A 106 -1.45 -5.30 6.30
N THR A 107 -0.51 -6.10 6.80
CA THR A 107 0.82 -5.59 7.18
C THR A 107 1.58 -5.04 5.99
N ALA A 108 1.57 -5.76 4.87
CA ALA A 108 2.24 -5.32 3.65
C ALA A 108 1.62 -4.03 3.11
N VAL A 109 0.30 -3.90 3.17
CA VAL A 109 -0.41 -2.68 2.75
C VAL A 109 -0.08 -1.51 3.67
N ASN A 110 -0.06 -1.72 4.98
CA ASN A 110 0.33 -0.67 5.93
C ASN A 110 1.76 -0.19 5.68
N ASP A 111 2.68 -1.10 5.45
CA ASP A 111 4.06 -0.76 5.12
C ASP A 111 4.14 0.02 3.81
N ALA A 112 3.39 -0.40 2.80
CA ALA A 112 3.35 0.28 1.52
C ALA A 112 2.78 1.71 1.64
N VAL A 113 1.76 1.92 2.46
CA VAL A 113 1.23 3.25 2.74
C VAL A 113 2.29 4.12 3.39
N LEU A 114 3.03 3.59 4.38
CA LEU A 114 4.11 4.33 5.03
C LEU A 114 5.22 4.72 4.05
N PHE A 115 5.66 3.80 3.20
CA PHE A 115 6.76 4.04 2.27
C PHE A 115 6.37 4.91 1.08
N SER A 116 5.10 4.92 0.70
CA SER A 116 4.62 5.65 -0.48
C SER A 116 4.36 7.13 -0.21
N GLN A 117 4.25 7.53 1.07
CA GLN A 117 3.90 8.90 1.41
C GLN A 117 5.02 9.87 1.01
N PRO A 118 4.66 11.01 0.38
CA PRO A 118 5.65 12.05 0.14
C PRO A 118 6.10 12.69 1.44
N GLN A 119 7.29 13.26 1.45
CA GLN A 119 7.80 13.99 2.63
C GLN A 119 7.12 15.33 2.81
N ILE A 120 6.60 15.89 1.74
CA ILE A 120 5.92 17.19 1.73
C ILE A 120 4.65 17.10 0.90
N LEU A 121 3.68 17.92 1.24
CA LEU A 121 2.46 18.07 0.48
C LEU A 121 2.45 19.47 -0.16
N LEU A 122 2.25 19.54 -1.47
CA LEU A 122 2.25 20.78 -2.23
C LEU A 122 0.87 21.09 -2.77
N CYS A 123 0.46 22.36 -2.71
CA CYS A 123 -0.81 22.80 -3.28
C CYS A 123 -0.78 22.78 -4.81
N ARG A 124 0.41 22.87 -5.39
CA ARG A 124 0.65 22.80 -6.84
C ARG A 124 2.07 22.29 -7.08
N PRO A 125 2.32 21.68 -8.25
CA PRO A 125 3.69 21.32 -8.61
C PRO A 125 4.60 22.54 -8.61
N GLY A 126 5.78 22.39 -7.99
CA GLY A 126 6.78 23.46 -7.95
C GLY A 126 6.51 24.56 -6.94
N CYS A 127 5.54 24.38 -6.01
CA CYS A 127 5.33 25.34 -4.93
C CYS A 127 6.60 25.49 -4.08
N LYS A 128 7.14 26.68 -3.97
CA LYS A 128 8.35 27.00 -3.20
C LYS A 128 8.07 27.72 -1.89
N GLY A 129 6.78 27.81 -1.53
CA GLY A 129 6.34 28.50 -0.34
C GLY A 129 5.85 29.91 -0.62
N ILE A 130 5.76 30.71 0.44
CA ILE A 130 5.36 32.10 0.33
C ILE A 130 6.53 32.87 -0.27
N GLU A 131 6.33 33.49 -1.43
CA GLU A 131 7.34 34.35 -2.01
C GLU A 131 7.44 35.63 -1.21
N ILE A 132 8.62 35.86 -0.68
CA ILE A 132 8.99 37.13 -0.07
C ILE A 132 9.77 37.90 -1.11
N LYS A 133 9.15 38.95 -1.62
CA LYS A 133 9.79 39.83 -2.56
C LYS A 133 10.35 41.05 -1.83
#